data_f668bbf5e6b34d99514d51b504cbc018
#
_entry.id   f668bbf5e6b34d99514d51b504cbc018
#
_cell.length_a   1.000
_cell.length_b   1.000
_cell.length_c   1.000
_cell.angle_alpha   90.00
_cell.angle_beta   90.00
_cell.angle_gamma   90.00
#
_symmetry.space_group_name_H-M   'P 1'
#
loop_
_entity.id
_entity.type
_entity.pdbx_description
1 polymer ?
#
loop_
_entity_poly.entity_id
_entity_poly.type
_entity_poly.pdbx_seq_one_letter_code
_entity_poly.pdbx_strand_id
1 'polypeptide(L)'
;MTISETLPVIAIVGPTGTGKSALAIELAQRLNGECINADSMQFYRGMDIGTAKVTAEEMRGVPHHLLDIMDVRDEASVAEFQERSRELIEQIRGRGRYPILVGGSGLYVRAALDKLEFPGTDARVRERLEEQARTEGIGVLHARLAEVDPESAARVKDERRIIRALEVFEVTGRPFSAFMPVREYVTESIQIGLDMDRALLHERLHRRVELMHEQGLLDEIRTLNEQGLQEGKTASRAIGYAQFARALEDADYSVEQAIEDTTIATRQFARRQLTWFRADPRVHWLDALSPTLADEAEAIIRESTR
;
A
#
# COMPACT_ATOMS: atom_id res chain seq x y z
N MET A 1 -21.29 -34.67 0.57
CA MET A 1 -20.90 -33.33 0.99
C MET A 1 -19.62 -32.99 0.25
N THR A 2 -19.72 -32.27 -0.85
CA THR A 2 -18.57 -31.76 -1.57
C THR A 2 -17.97 -30.67 -0.70
N ILE A 3 -16.74 -30.88 -0.21
CA ILE A 3 -15.93 -29.81 0.37
C ILE A 3 -15.73 -28.82 -0.78
N SER A 4 -16.43 -27.72 -0.73
CA SER A 4 -16.15 -26.57 -1.63
C SER A 4 -14.75 -26.12 -1.27
N GLU A 5 -13.74 -26.55 -2.03
CA GLU A 5 -12.38 -26.01 -1.89
C GLU A 5 -12.50 -24.51 -2.17
N THR A 6 -12.33 -23.74 -1.11
CA THR A 6 -12.43 -22.27 -1.19
C THR A 6 -11.22 -21.78 -2.00
N LEU A 7 -11.43 -21.13 -3.13
CA LEU A 7 -10.35 -20.58 -3.96
C LEU A 7 -9.43 -19.67 -3.10
N PRO A 8 -8.11 -19.86 -3.09
CA PRO A 8 -7.20 -19.03 -2.32
C PRO A 8 -7.17 -17.59 -2.84
N VAL A 9 -6.80 -16.66 -1.98
CA VAL A 9 -6.45 -15.30 -2.41
C VAL A 9 -5.04 -15.33 -2.99
N ILE A 10 -4.88 -14.83 -4.20
CA ILE A 10 -3.57 -14.66 -4.83
C ILE A 10 -3.10 -13.23 -4.59
N ALA A 11 -2.01 -13.01 -3.87
CA ALA A 11 -1.47 -11.68 -3.62
C ALA A 11 -0.20 -11.46 -4.43
N ILE A 12 -0.23 -10.50 -5.35
CA ILE A 12 0.93 -10.09 -6.14
C ILE A 12 1.58 -8.89 -5.47
N VAL A 13 2.75 -9.11 -4.89
CA VAL A 13 3.43 -8.16 -4.01
C VAL A 13 4.85 -7.82 -4.50
N GLY A 14 5.48 -6.84 -3.86
CA GLY A 14 6.85 -6.42 -4.20
C GLY A 14 6.96 -4.91 -4.46
N PRO A 15 8.16 -4.42 -4.81
CA PRO A 15 8.40 -2.99 -4.99
C PRO A 15 7.66 -2.42 -6.20
N THR A 16 7.42 -1.11 -6.17
CA THR A 16 6.91 -0.39 -7.35
C THR A 16 7.87 -0.53 -8.53
N GLY A 17 7.35 -0.55 -9.75
CA GLY A 17 8.17 -0.67 -10.98
C GLY A 17 8.49 -2.10 -11.42
N THR A 18 8.08 -3.15 -10.69
CA THR A 18 8.38 -4.55 -11.03
C THR A 18 7.35 -5.23 -11.95
N GLY A 19 6.26 -4.56 -12.34
CA GLY A 19 5.28 -5.16 -13.25
C GLY A 19 4.15 -5.96 -12.57
N LYS A 20 3.91 -5.76 -11.26
CA LYS A 20 2.85 -6.46 -10.49
C LYS A 20 1.47 -6.43 -11.16
N SER A 21 1.03 -5.26 -11.63
CA SER A 21 -0.29 -5.11 -12.26
C SER A 21 -0.40 -5.91 -13.55
N ALA A 22 0.65 -5.91 -14.37
CA ALA A 22 0.67 -6.71 -15.61
C ALA A 22 0.56 -8.21 -15.33
N LEU A 23 1.33 -8.73 -14.35
CA LEU A 23 1.24 -10.13 -13.93
C LEU A 23 -0.15 -10.45 -13.37
N ALA A 24 -0.71 -9.57 -12.55
CA ALA A 24 -2.04 -9.80 -11.97
C ALA A 24 -3.13 -9.88 -13.02
N ILE A 25 -3.09 -9.01 -14.03
CA ILE A 25 -4.04 -9.03 -15.16
C ILE A 25 -3.88 -10.32 -15.97
N GLU A 26 -2.65 -10.73 -16.26
CA GLU A 26 -2.36 -11.97 -16.97
C GLU A 26 -2.89 -13.20 -16.21
N LEU A 27 -2.62 -13.28 -14.90
CA LEU A 27 -3.13 -14.36 -14.05
C LEU A 27 -4.66 -14.33 -13.94
N ALA A 28 -5.26 -13.12 -13.86
CA ALA A 28 -6.72 -12.98 -13.84
C ALA A 28 -7.38 -13.52 -15.11
N GLN A 29 -6.78 -13.29 -16.27
CA GLN A 29 -7.27 -13.85 -17.53
C GLN A 29 -7.13 -15.39 -17.58
N ARG A 30 -6.00 -15.93 -17.13
CA ARG A 30 -5.74 -17.38 -17.13
C ARG A 30 -6.59 -18.17 -16.14
N LEU A 31 -6.83 -17.59 -14.96
CA LEU A 31 -7.48 -18.24 -13.83
C LEU A 31 -8.94 -17.81 -13.64
N ASN A 32 -9.50 -17.01 -14.53
CA ASN A 32 -10.82 -16.40 -14.35
C ASN A 32 -10.91 -15.62 -13.03
N GLY A 33 -9.98 -14.70 -12.79
CA GLY A 33 -9.87 -13.91 -11.57
C GLY A 33 -10.37 -12.47 -11.71
N GLU A 34 -10.42 -11.77 -10.59
CA GLU A 34 -10.68 -10.35 -10.50
C GLU A 34 -9.62 -9.68 -9.61
N CYS A 35 -9.16 -8.48 -9.98
CA CYS A 35 -8.12 -7.76 -9.27
C CYS A 35 -8.70 -6.88 -8.15
N ILE A 36 -8.05 -6.90 -6.97
CA ILE A 36 -8.34 -6.01 -5.84
C ILE A 36 -7.09 -5.16 -5.62
N ASN A 37 -7.23 -3.84 -5.78
CA ASN A 37 -6.12 -2.91 -5.58
C ASN A 37 -5.78 -2.79 -4.08
N ALA A 38 -4.49 -2.90 -3.73
CA ALA A 38 -3.94 -2.68 -2.40
C ALA A 38 -2.88 -1.56 -2.37
N ASP A 39 -2.96 -0.60 -3.29
CA ASP A 39 -2.20 0.64 -3.27
C ASP A 39 -3.12 1.80 -2.89
N SER A 40 -2.90 2.38 -1.70
CA SER A 40 -3.77 3.42 -1.17
C SER A 40 -3.79 4.71 -2.00
N MET A 41 -2.74 4.98 -2.78
CA MET A 41 -2.72 6.17 -3.63
C MET A 41 -3.62 6.02 -4.85
N GLN A 42 -3.91 4.80 -5.29
CA GLN A 42 -4.83 4.52 -6.39
C GLN A 42 -6.31 4.51 -5.97
N PHE A 43 -6.62 4.69 -4.68
CA PHE A 43 -7.99 4.89 -4.22
C PHE A 43 -8.56 6.24 -4.64
N TYR A 44 -7.70 7.24 -4.86
CA TYR A 44 -8.11 8.60 -5.15
C TYR A 44 -8.48 8.79 -6.62
N ARG A 45 -9.67 9.35 -6.86
CA ARG A 45 -10.12 9.72 -8.20
C ARG A 45 -9.21 10.80 -8.79
N GLY A 46 -8.81 10.61 -10.05
CA GLY A 46 -7.98 11.55 -10.79
C GLY A 46 -6.49 11.51 -10.45
N MET A 47 -6.05 10.71 -9.47
CA MET A 47 -4.63 10.43 -9.23
C MET A 47 -4.20 9.24 -10.09
N ASP A 48 -4.04 9.45 -11.39
CA ASP A 48 -3.88 8.37 -12.36
C ASP A 48 -2.43 8.24 -12.83
N ILE A 49 -1.87 9.32 -13.37
CA ILE A 49 -0.51 9.34 -13.92
C ILE A 49 0.51 9.14 -12.80
N GLY A 50 0.45 9.96 -11.76
CA GLY A 50 1.44 9.93 -10.67
C GLY A 50 1.41 8.65 -9.83
N THR A 51 0.30 7.91 -9.82
CA THR A 51 0.20 6.60 -9.16
C THR A 51 0.44 5.44 -10.11
N ALA A 52 0.56 5.72 -11.42
CA ALA A 52 0.56 4.75 -12.52
C ALA A 52 -0.60 3.74 -12.39
N LYS A 53 -1.80 4.26 -12.21
CA LYS A 53 -3.03 3.50 -12.21
C LYS A 53 -3.22 2.83 -13.57
N VAL A 54 -3.63 1.58 -13.59
CA VAL A 54 -3.87 0.85 -14.83
C VAL A 54 -5.04 1.48 -15.59
N THR A 55 -4.86 1.68 -16.88
CA THR A 55 -5.91 2.20 -17.77
C THR A 55 -6.93 1.12 -18.12
N ALA A 56 -8.10 1.52 -18.61
CA ALA A 56 -9.12 0.57 -19.06
C ALA A 56 -8.61 -0.38 -20.17
N GLU A 57 -7.72 0.10 -21.04
CA GLU A 57 -7.08 -0.71 -22.06
C GLU A 57 -6.13 -1.74 -21.45
N GLU A 58 -5.28 -1.33 -20.51
CA GLU A 58 -4.35 -2.20 -19.81
C GLU A 58 -5.07 -3.26 -18.97
N MET A 59 -6.25 -2.96 -18.43
CA MET A 59 -7.09 -3.92 -17.69
C MET A 59 -7.56 -5.10 -18.56
N ARG A 60 -7.59 -4.99 -19.87
CA ARG A 60 -7.94 -6.05 -20.81
C ARG A 60 -9.26 -6.76 -20.48
N GLY A 61 -10.24 -6.01 -19.96
CA GLY A 61 -11.53 -6.54 -19.54
C GLY A 61 -11.56 -7.27 -18.19
N VAL A 62 -10.44 -7.35 -17.47
CA VAL A 62 -10.38 -7.91 -16.10
C VAL A 62 -11.03 -6.89 -15.14
N PRO A 63 -12.01 -7.31 -14.31
CA PRO A 63 -12.57 -6.44 -13.29
C PRO A 63 -11.52 -6.02 -12.26
N HIS A 64 -11.48 -4.72 -11.96
CA HIS A 64 -10.62 -4.15 -10.92
C HIS A 64 -11.48 -3.48 -9.86
N HIS A 65 -11.16 -3.75 -8.60
CA HIS A 65 -11.87 -3.23 -7.44
C HIS A 65 -10.96 -2.32 -6.61
N LEU A 66 -11.55 -1.41 -5.87
CA LEU A 66 -10.86 -0.44 -5.00
C LEU A 66 -9.92 0.50 -5.78
N LEU A 67 -10.32 0.90 -6.99
CA LEU A 67 -9.77 2.03 -7.71
C LEU A 67 -10.80 3.15 -7.68
N ASP A 68 -10.35 4.42 -7.63
CA ASP A 68 -11.22 5.62 -7.75
C ASP A 68 -12.40 5.68 -6.76
N ILE A 69 -12.20 5.20 -5.54
CA ILE A 69 -13.24 5.09 -4.52
C ILE A 69 -13.29 6.28 -3.56
N MET A 70 -12.30 7.17 -3.59
CA MET A 70 -12.14 8.28 -2.64
C MET A 70 -11.95 9.61 -3.36
N ASP A 71 -12.32 10.70 -2.69
CA ASP A 71 -11.95 12.06 -3.07
C ASP A 71 -10.54 12.38 -2.54
N VAL A 72 -9.81 13.28 -3.21
CA VAL A 72 -8.43 13.65 -2.79
C VAL A 72 -8.35 14.30 -1.41
N ARG A 73 -9.47 14.82 -0.90
CA ARG A 73 -9.58 15.38 0.46
C ARG A 73 -9.80 14.33 1.53
N ASP A 74 -10.22 13.12 1.15
CA ASP A 74 -10.50 12.04 2.09
C ASP A 74 -9.22 11.46 2.69
N GLU A 75 -9.33 10.86 3.85
CA GLU A 75 -8.22 10.20 4.54
C GLU A 75 -8.39 8.68 4.46
N ALA A 76 -7.48 8.00 3.75
CA ALA A 76 -7.54 6.55 3.59
C ALA A 76 -7.31 5.82 4.92
N SER A 77 -8.22 4.93 5.29
CA SER A 77 -8.17 4.10 6.49
C SER A 77 -7.81 2.65 6.15
N VAL A 78 -6.78 2.12 6.81
CA VAL A 78 -6.40 0.70 6.65
C VAL A 78 -7.47 -0.23 7.22
N ALA A 79 -8.18 0.19 8.28
CA ALA A 79 -9.27 -0.59 8.86
C ALA A 79 -10.46 -0.71 7.90
N GLU A 80 -10.85 0.39 7.27
CA GLU A 80 -11.90 0.40 6.26
C GLU A 80 -11.50 -0.43 5.01
N PHE A 81 -10.26 -0.32 4.59
CA PHE A 81 -9.73 -1.17 3.52
C PHE A 81 -9.79 -2.66 3.89
N GLN A 82 -9.45 -3.03 5.12
CA GLN A 82 -9.52 -4.41 5.59
C GLN A 82 -10.94 -4.97 5.42
N GLU A 83 -11.94 -4.23 5.89
CA GLU A 83 -13.34 -4.62 5.79
C GLU A 83 -13.77 -4.80 4.33
N ARG A 84 -13.58 -3.76 3.52
CA ARG A 84 -13.95 -3.77 2.10
C ARG A 84 -13.22 -4.85 1.29
N SER A 85 -11.92 -5.03 1.51
CA SER A 85 -11.14 -6.02 0.77
C SER A 85 -11.56 -7.44 1.10
N ARG A 86 -11.85 -7.74 2.38
CA ARG A 86 -12.34 -9.05 2.81
C ARG A 86 -13.74 -9.36 2.29
N GLU A 87 -14.62 -8.37 2.30
CA GLU A 87 -15.94 -8.51 1.70
C GLU A 87 -15.86 -8.80 0.19
N LEU A 88 -15.02 -8.07 -0.54
CA LEU A 88 -14.78 -8.31 -1.97
C LEU A 88 -14.20 -9.69 -2.25
N ILE A 89 -13.27 -10.18 -1.42
CA ILE A 89 -12.71 -11.53 -1.53
C ILE A 89 -13.85 -12.55 -1.51
N GLU A 90 -14.76 -12.46 -0.55
CA GLU A 90 -15.88 -13.40 -0.44
C GLU A 90 -16.89 -13.25 -1.61
N GLN A 91 -17.14 -12.02 -2.05
CA GLN A 91 -18.02 -11.77 -3.22
C GLN A 91 -17.41 -12.35 -4.51
N ILE A 92 -16.11 -12.23 -4.73
CA ILE A 92 -15.41 -12.74 -5.91
C ILE A 92 -15.44 -14.30 -5.88
N ARG A 93 -15.16 -14.90 -4.73
CA ARG A 93 -15.27 -16.33 -4.51
C ARG A 93 -16.68 -16.85 -4.75
N GLY A 94 -17.69 -16.12 -4.28
CA GLY A 94 -19.12 -16.42 -4.50
C GLY A 94 -19.50 -16.49 -5.98
N ARG A 95 -18.72 -15.84 -6.85
CA ARG A 95 -18.86 -15.95 -8.32
C ARG A 95 -18.02 -17.05 -8.94
N GLY A 96 -17.31 -17.86 -8.15
CA GLY A 96 -16.41 -18.89 -8.63
C GLY A 96 -15.14 -18.34 -9.30
N ARG A 97 -14.66 -17.16 -8.86
CA ARG A 97 -13.49 -16.51 -9.42
C ARG A 97 -12.37 -16.35 -8.39
N TYR A 98 -11.13 -16.30 -8.86
CA TYR A 98 -9.98 -16.06 -8.00
C TYR A 98 -9.88 -14.57 -7.58
N PRO A 99 -9.88 -14.26 -6.28
CA PRO A 99 -9.55 -12.90 -5.82
C PRO A 99 -8.02 -12.70 -5.92
N ILE A 100 -7.60 -11.69 -6.70
CA ILE A 100 -6.18 -11.36 -6.92
C ILE A 100 -5.89 -9.99 -6.30
N LEU A 101 -5.22 -9.99 -5.16
CA LEU A 101 -4.82 -8.78 -4.45
C LEU A 101 -3.51 -8.24 -5.02
N VAL A 102 -3.46 -6.96 -5.41
CA VAL A 102 -2.31 -6.37 -6.09
C VAL A 102 -1.85 -5.12 -5.38
N GLY A 103 -0.61 -5.10 -4.88
CA GLY A 103 -0.09 -3.88 -4.29
C GLY A 103 1.30 -3.98 -3.69
N GLY A 104 1.87 -2.82 -3.44
CA GLY A 104 3.19 -2.67 -2.82
C GLY A 104 3.13 -2.20 -1.36
N SER A 105 1.94 -1.96 -0.81
CA SER A 105 1.78 -1.54 0.58
C SER A 105 1.62 -2.74 1.50
N GLY A 106 2.71 -3.12 2.17
CA GLY A 106 2.73 -4.31 3.03
C GLY A 106 1.69 -4.27 4.15
N LEU A 107 1.37 -3.09 4.70
CA LEU A 107 0.33 -2.96 5.72
C LEU A 107 -1.05 -3.28 5.15
N TYR A 108 -1.37 -2.80 3.95
CA TYR A 108 -2.66 -3.06 3.28
C TYR A 108 -2.80 -4.53 2.90
N VAL A 109 -1.74 -5.14 2.33
CA VAL A 109 -1.73 -6.57 2.02
C VAL A 109 -1.97 -7.40 3.29
N ARG A 110 -1.29 -7.08 4.38
CA ARG A 110 -1.50 -7.79 5.65
C ARG A 110 -2.87 -7.54 6.26
N ALA A 111 -3.42 -6.34 6.12
CA ALA A 111 -4.78 -6.05 6.56
C ALA A 111 -5.82 -6.94 5.87
N ALA A 112 -5.67 -7.17 4.57
CA ALA A 112 -6.55 -8.08 3.83
C ALA A 112 -6.37 -9.54 4.25
N LEU A 113 -5.12 -10.02 4.38
CA LEU A 113 -4.79 -11.43 4.46
C LEU A 113 -4.59 -11.98 5.88
N ASP A 114 -4.03 -11.17 6.80
CA ASP A 114 -3.60 -11.65 8.12
C ASP A 114 -4.61 -11.34 9.23
N LYS A 115 -4.52 -12.09 10.33
CA LYS A 115 -5.18 -11.77 11.58
C LYS A 115 -4.58 -10.48 12.16
N LEU A 116 -5.18 -9.36 11.81
CA LEU A 116 -4.77 -8.02 12.21
C LEU A 116 -5.98 -7.27 12.75
N GLU A 117 -5.87 -6.82 14.00
CA GLU A 117 -6.86 -5.97 14.64
C GLU A 117 -6.43 -4.51 14.50
N PHE A 118 -7.37 -3.64 14.20
CA PHE A 118 -7.16 -2.19 14.24
C PHE A 118 -7.86 -1.63 15.47
N PRO A 119 -7.11 -1.29 16.53
CA PRO A 119 -7.70 -0.63 17.68
C PRO A 119 -8.26 0.73 17.26
N GLY A 120 -9.42 1.09 17.81
CA GLY A 120 -10.10 2.36 17.55
C GLY A 120 -9.20 3.57 17.75
N THR A 121 -9.66 4.73 17.29
CA THR A 121 -9.02 6.03 17.47
C THR A 121 -9.93 6.95 18.25
N ASP A 122 -9.35 7.83 19.08
CA ASP A 122 -10.06 8.91 19.73
C ASP A 122 -9.33 10.23 19.49
N ALA A 123 -9.95 11.14 18.74
CA ALA A 123 -9.36 12.42 18.38
C ALA A 123 -9.00 13.28 19.60
N ARG A 124 -9.82 13.24 20.66
CA ARG A 124 -9.60 14.01 21.89
C ARG A 124 -8.38 13.50 22.65
N VAL A 125 -8.23 12.17 22.73
CA VAL A 125 -7.05 11.54 23.36
C VAL A 125 -5.81 11.90 22.57
N ARG A 126 -5.87 11.82 21.25
CA ARG A 126 -4.76 12.17 20.37
C ARG A 126 -4.34 13.62 20.49
N GLU A 127 -5.28 14.56 20.38
CA GLU A 127 -5.01 16.01 20.51
C GLU A 127 -4.37 16.36 21.85
N ARG A 128 -4.84 15.74 22.94
CA ARG A 128 -4.25 15.92 24.28
C ARG A 128 -2.82 15.38 24.36
N LEU A 129 -2.53 14.23 23.77
CA LEU A 129 -1.18 13.65 23.73
C LEU A 129 -0.24 14.49 22.85
N GLU A 130 -0.73 15.03 21.71
CA GLU A 130 0.01 15.95 20.86
C GLU A 130 0.33 17.27 21.59
N GLU A 131 -0.62 17.81 22.35
CA GLU A 131 -0.39 18.99 23.18
C GLU A 131 0.63 18.71 24.28
N GLN A 132 0.54 17.57 24.94
CA GLN A 132 1.51 17.15 25.96
C GLN A 132 2.91 16.98 25.34
N ALA A 133 3.03 16.41 24.13
CA ALA A 133 4.31 16.31 23.42
C ALA A 133 4.93 17.69 23.13
N ARG A 134 4.10 18.70 22.78
CA ARG A 134 4.56 20.05 22.52
C ARG A 134 5.03 20.79 23.76
N THR A 135 4.33 20.60 24.88
CA THR A 135 4.57 21.37 26.13
C THR A 135 5.63 20.73 27.02
N GLU A 136 5.64 19.42 27.14
CA GLU A 136 6.51 18.66 28.06
C GLU A 136 7.64 17.91 27.32
N GLY A 137 7.54 17.82 26.01
CA GLY A 137 8.47 17.09 25.14
C GLY A 137 8.12 15.62 25.00
N ILE A 138 8.47 15.06 23.83
CA ILE A 138 8.19 13.67 23.44
C ILE A 138 8.85 12.64 24.38
N GLY A 139 9.92 13.00 25.06
CA GLY A 139 10.62 12.13 26.02
C GLY A 139 9.74 11.70 27.19
N VAL A 140 8.85 12.58 27.67
CA VAL A 140 7.90 12.27 28.74
C VAL A 140 6.91 11.19 28.28
N LEU A 141 6.37 11.36 27.08
CA LEU A 141 5.46 10.36 26.51
C LEU A 141 6.16 9.03 26.22
N HIS A 142 7.41 9.07 25.76
CA HIS A 142 8.18 7.84 25.54
C HIS A 142 8.46 7.09 26.86
N ALA A 143 8.79 7.79 27.94
CA ALA A 143 8.96 7.20 29.27
C ALA A 143 7.64 6.55 29.75
N ARG A 144 6.52 7.24 29.61
CA ARG A 144 5.19 6.69 29.92
C ARG A 144 4.85 5.45 29.08
N LEU A 145 5.20 5.47 27.78
CA LEU A 145 5.02 4.30 26.91
C LEU A 145 5.85 3.11 27.41
N ALA A 146 7.08 3.36 27.91
CA ALA A 146 7.92 2.30 28.46
C ALA A 146 7.34 1.64 29.71
N GLU A 147 6.50 2.35 30.48
CA GLU A 147 5.82 1.81 31.65
C GLU A 147 4.62 0.90 31.26
N VAL A 148 3.85 1.30 30.25
CA VAL A 148 2.60 0.61 29.87
C VAL A 148 2.78 -0.41 28.75
N ASP A 149 3.80 -0.22 27.88
CA ASP A 149 4.14 -1.09 26.75
C ASP A 149 5.64 -1.04 26.43
N PRO A 150 6.48 -1.73 27.25
CA PRO A 150 7.93 -1.74 27.06
C PRO A 150 8.36 -2.26 25.67
N GLU A 151 7.59 -3.19 25.10
CA GLU A 151 7.89 -3.77 23.79
C GLU A 151 7.73 -2.72 22.68
N SER A 152 6.65 -1.96 22.69
CA SER A 152 6.47 -0.84 21.74
C SER A 152 7.50 0.25 21.98
N ALA A 153 7.80 0.64 23.21
CA ALA A 153 8.77 1.67 23.52
C ALA A 153 10.19 1.34 23.01
N ALA A 154 10.60 0.06 23.04
CA ALA A 154 11.88 -0.38 22.50
C ALA A 154 11.98 -0.23 20.97
N ARG A 155 10.85 -0.30 20.26
CA ARG A 155 10.79 -0.31 18.79
C ARG A 155 10.47 1.06 18.18
N VAL A 156 9.68 1.86 18.88
CA VAL A 156 9.10 3.10 18.37
C VAL A 156 9.88 4.30 18.87
N LYS A 157 10.38 5.13 17.95
CA LYS A 157 11.17 6.32 18.28
C LYS A 157 10.58 7.62 17.73
N ASP A 158 9.65 7.53 16.79
CA ASP A 158 9.02 8.71 16.21
C ASP A 158 7.77 9.13 17.01
N GLU A 159 7.55 10.44 17.09
CA GLU A 159 6.49 11.08 17.87
C GLU A 159 5.11 10.52 17.52
N ARG A 160 4.78 10.43 16.24
CA ARG A 160 3.47 9.98 15.78
C ARG A 160 3.15 8.55 16.26
N ARG A 161 4.15 7.66 16.24
CA ARG A 161 3.96 6.27 16.70
C ARG A 161 3.91 6.15 18.21
N ILE A 162 4.68 6.96 18.95
CA ILE A 162 4.61 7.04 20.41
C ILE A 162 3.22 7.49 20.85
N ILE A 163 2.72 8.60 20.26
CA ILE A 163 1.36 9.10 20.52
C ILE A 163 0.32 8.04 20.18
N ARG A 164 0.44 7.39 19.03
CA ARG A 164 -0.50 6.33 18.63
C ARG A 164 -0.50 5.15 19.59
N ALA A 165 0.64 4.71 20.07
CA ALA A 165 0.73 3.58 21.01
C ALA A 165 0.06 3.93 22.36
N LEU A 166 0.26 5.14 22.87
CA LEU A 166 -0.40 5.63 24.07
C LEU A 166 -1.90 5.84 23.89
N GLU A 167 -2.33 6.39 22.73
CA GLU A 167 -3.75 6.54 22.38
C GLU A 167 -4.44 5.16 22.44
N VAL A 168 -3.84 4.14 21.81
CA VAL A 168 -4.38 2.78 21.82
C VAL A 168 -4.52 2.24 23.24
N PHE A 169 -3.49 2.41 24.05
CA PHE A 169 -3.55 1.98 25.45
C PHE A 169 -4.66 2.67 26.23
N GLU A 170 -4.81 3.99 26.07
CA GLU A 170 -5.85 4.74 26.79
C GLU A 170 -7.27 4.41 26.32
N VAL A 171 -7.46 4.17 25.02
CA VAL A 171 -8.77 3.85 24.45
C VAL A 171 -9.18 2.41 24.74
N THR A 172 -8.24 1.47 24.74
CA THR A 172 -8.56 0.03 24.80
C THR A 172 -8.19 -0.64 26.12
N GLY A 173 -7.36 -0.03 26.95
CA GLY A 173 -6.76 -0.65 28.13
C GLY A 173 -5.72 -1.74 27.81
N ARG A 174 -5.41 -1.99 26.52
CA ARG A 174 -4.44 -3.00 26.07
C ARG A 174 -3.20 -2.34 25.48
N PRO A 175 -2.00 -2.86 25.71
CA PRO A 175 -0.78 -2.31 25.10
C PRO A 175 -0.85 -2.41 23.57
N PHE A 176 -0.23 -1.45 22.87
CA PHE A 176 -0.21 -1.44 21.40
C PHE A 176 0.49 -2.68 20.82
N SER A 177 1.50 -3.22 21.53
CA SER A 177 2.16 -4.47 21.16
C SER A 177 1.20 -5.67 21.07
N ALA A 178 0.11 -5.67 21.83
CA ALA A 178 -0.91 -6.73 21.76
C ALA A 178 -1.72 -6.74 20.44
N PHE A 179 -1.66 -5.66 19.68
CA PHE A 179 -2.28 -5.52 18.36
C PHE A 179 -1.26 -5.69 17.21
N MET A 180 -0.02 -6.04 17.54
CA MET A 180 0.99 -6.27 16.52
C MET A 180 0.59 -7.47 15.65
N PRO A 181 0.69 -7.33 14.33
CA PRO A 181 0.18 -8.33 13.41
C PRO A 181 0.93 -9.67 13.57
N VAL A 182 0.18 -10.73 13.74
CA VAL A 182 0.68 -12.11 13.64
C VAL A 182 0.70 -12.51 12.17
N ARG A 183 1.73 -13.26 11.74
CA ARG A 183 1.80 -13.78 10.36
C ARG A 183 0.93 -15.04 10.23
N GLU A 184 -0.35 -14.85 10.37
CA GLU A 184 -1.35 -15.90 10.29
C GLU A 184 -2.48 -15.44 9.37
N TYR A 185 -2.72 -16.18 8.31
CA TYR A 185 -3.79 -15.86 7.37
C TYR A 185 -5.18 -16.05 8.00
N VAL A 186 -6.10 -15.16 7.70
CA VAL A 186 -7.53 -15.32 8.01
C VAL A 186 -8.24 -16.21 6.99
N THR A 187 -7.63 -16.39 5.82
CA THR A 187 -8.16 -17.19 4.72
C THR A 187 -7.00 -17.73 3.90
N GLU A 188 -7.20 -18.84 3.22
CA GLU A 188 -6.19 -19.40 2.33
C GLU A 188 -5.65 -18.36 1.36
N SER A 189 -4.33 -18.18 1.34
CA SER A 189 -3.68 -17.13 0.58
C SER A 189 -2.31 -17.57 0.09
N ILE A 190 -1.97 -17.15 -1.13
CA ILE A 190 -0.68 -17.40 -1.78
C ILE A 190 -0.08 -16.06 -2.12
N GLN A 191 1.12 -15.76 -1.62
CA GLN A 191 1.81 -14.51 -1.93
C GLN A 191 2.92 -14.75 -2.95
N ILE A 192 2.84 -14.08 -4.09
CA ILE A 192 3.87 -14.07 -5.14
C ILE A 192 4.54 -12.72 -5.12
N GLY A 193 5.83 -12.71 -4.78
CA GLY A 193 6.67 -11.52 -4.74
C GLY A 193 7.45 -11.34 -6.04
N LEU A 194 7.44 -10.14 -6.59
CA LEU A 194 8.30 -9.80 -7.72
C LEU A 194 9.57 -9.10 -7.24
N ASP A 195 10.71 -9.63 -7.63
CA ASP A 195 12.02 -9.03 -7.42
C ASP A 195 12.70 -8.72 -8.76
N MET A 196 13.69 -7.86 -8.74
CA MET A 196 14.44 -7.43 -9.92
C MET A 196 15.82 -6.95 -9.47
N ASP A 197 16.80 -7.05 -10.37
CA ASP A 197 18.10 -6.42 -10.13
C ASP A 197 17.93 -4.95 -9.74
N ARG A 198 18.67 -4.54 -8.72
CA ARG A 198 18.53 -3.21 -8.13
C ARG A 198 18.89 -2.08 -9.11
N ALA A 199 19.91 -2.27 -9.95
CA ALA A 199 20.34 -1.24 -10.89
C ALA A 199 19.27 -1.05 -11.98
N LEU A 200 18.76 -2.15 -12.50
CA LEU A 200 17.66 -2.14 -13.48
C LEU A 200 16.39 -1.54 -12.90
N LEU A 201 16.03 -1.87 -11.65
CA LEU A 201 14.88 -1.25 -10.99
C LEU A 201 15.06 0.25 -10.86
N HIS A 202 16.24 0.73 -10.48
CA HIS A 202 16.53 2.16 -10.34
C HIS A 202 16.42 2.91 -11.67
N GLU A 203 16.86 2.32 -12.77
CA GLU A 203 16.74 2.86 -14.12
C GLU A 203 15.26 2.94 -14.54
N ARG A 204 14.51 1.85 -14.36
CA ARG A 204 13.06 1.83 -14.64
C ARG A 204 12.28 2.85 -13.84
N LEU A 205 12.60 3.04 -12.57
CA LEU A 205 11.94 4.02 -11.72
C LEU A 205 12.24 5.45 -12.18
N HIS A 206 13.47 5.74 -12.60
CA HIS A 206 13.80 7.05 -13.16
C HIS A 206 13.03 7.29 -14.46
N ARG A 207 13.13 6.38 -15.42
CA ARG A 207 12.41 6.50 -16.70
C ARG A 207 10.90 6.63 -16.51
N ARG A 208 10.34 5.94 -15.52
CA ARG A 208 8.91 6.06 -15.18
C ARG A 208 8.52 7.45 -14.72
N VAL A 209 9.36 8.13 -13.92
CA VAL A 209 9.08 9.50 -13.46
C VAL A 209 9.15 10.48 -14.64
N GLU A 210 10.11 10.31 -15.56
CA GLU A 210 10.18 11.09 -16.79
C GLU A 210 8.92 10.90 -17.64
N LEU A 211 8.49 9.65 -17.84
CA LEU A 211 7.25 9.34 -18.57
C LEU A 211 6.00 9.94 -17.92
N MET A 212 5.90 9.92 -16.60
CA MET A 212 4.79 10.57 -15.88
C MET A 212 4.75 12.06 -16.18
N HIS A 213 5.89 12.73 -16.21
CA HIS A 213 5.97 14.13 -16.60
C HIS A 213 5.55 14.34 -18.07
N GLU A 214 6.09 13.54 -19.01
CA GLU A 214 5.75 13.57 -20.42
C GLU A 214 4.25 13.33 -20.68
N GLN A 215 3.60 12.50 -19.86
CA GLN A 215 2.17 12.16 -19.91
C GLN A 215 1.26 13.25 -19.33
N GLY A 216 1.82 14.30 -18.73
CA GLY A 216 1.04 15.42 -18.22
C GLY A 216 0.77 15.41 -16.71
N LEU A 217 1.65 14.84 -15.90
CA LEU A 217 1.50 14.84 -14.43
C LEU A 217 1.29 16.24 -13.84
N LEU A 218 1.93 17.28 -14.42
CA LEU A 218 1.72 18.67 -13.99
C LEU A 218 0.28 19.14 -14.20
N ASP A 219 -0.35 18.75 -15.31
CA ASP A 219 -1.73 19.14 -15.62
C ASP A 219 -2.72 18.35 -14.73
N GLU A 220 -2.41 17.08 -14.48
CA GLU A 220 -3.15 16.28 -13.49
C GLU A 220 -3.13 16.96 -12.12
N ILE A 221 -1.97 17.41 -11.65
CA ILE A 221 -1.83 18.09 -10.35
C ILE A 221 -2.56 19.43 -10.32
N ARG A 222 -2.51 20.23 -11.41
CA ARG A 222 -3.29 21.49 -11.49
C ARG A 222 -4.77 21.23 -11.32
N THR A 223 -5.30 20.24 -12.05
CA THR A 223 -6.70 19.84 -11.96
C THR A 223 -7.07 19.36 -10.55
N LEU A 224 -6.22 18.56 -9.92
CA LEU A 224 -6.45 18.06 -8.56
C LEU A 224 -6.34 19.15 -7.49
N ASN A 225 -5.48 20.16 -7.69
CA ASN A 225 -5.40 21.33 -6.79
C ASN A 225 -6.72 22.13 -6.81
N GLU A 226 -7.35 22.28 -7.97
CA GLU A 226 -8.68 22.89 -8.08
C GLU A 226 -9.76 22.07 -7.35
N GLN A 227 -9.55 20.76 -7.22
CA GLN A 227 -10.43 19.83 -6.51
C GLN A 227 -10.11 19.69 -5.01
N GLY A 228 -9.10 20.41 -4.49
CA GLY A 228 -8.74 20.42 -3.08
C GLY A 228 -7.63 19.41 -2.69
N LEU A 229 -6.75 19.01 -3.59
CA LEU A 229 -5.62 18.11 -3.28
C LEU A 229 -4.82 18.57 -2.05
N GLN A 230 -4.56 19.88 -1.91
CA GLN A 230 -3.77 20.44 -0.80
C GLN A 230 -4.49 20.36 0.56
N GLU A 231 -5.80 20.17 0.57
CA GLU A 231 -6.60 19.96 1.78
C GLU A 231 -6.48 18.51 2.29
N GLY A 232 -6.16 17.58 1.40
CA GLY A 232 -6.04 16.16 1.69
C GLY A 232 -4.74 15.80 2.41
N LYS A 233 -4.81 15.37 3.65
CA LYS A 233 -3.64 15.03 4.48
C LYS A 233 -2.76 13.91 3.91
N THR A 234 -3.35 13.01 3.13
CA THR A 234 -2.68 11.83 2.57
C THR A 234 -2.32 12.04 1.11
N ALA A 235 -3.27 12.44 0.28
CA ALA A 235 -3.09 12.61 -1.16
C ALA A 235 -2.04 13.67 -1.51
N SER A 236 -2.03 14.84 -0.82
CA SER A 236 -1.06 15.92 -1.04
C SER A 236 0.39 15.51 -0.79
N ARG A 237 0.62 14.47 0.02
CA ARG A 237 1.96 13.95 0.38
C ARG A 237 2.39 12.75 -0.45
N ALA A 238 1.58 12.35 -1.42
CA ALA A 238 1.95 11.25 -2.31
C ALA A 238 3.23 11.58 -3.08
N ILE A 239 4.09 10.58 -3.24
CA ILE A 239 5.35 10.71 -3.98
C ILE A 239 5.01 11.08 -5.44
N GLY A 240 5.70 12.07 -5.97
CA GLY A 240 5.42 12.69 -7.24
C GLY A 240 4.53 13.92 -7.07
N TYR A 241 3.36 13.78 -6.44
CA TYR A 241 2.43 14.90 -6.27
C TYR A 241 3.02 16.03 -5.44
N ALA A 242 3.63 15.72 -4.29
CA ALA A 242 4.25 16.72 -3.44
C ALA A 242 5.39 17.49 -4.13
N GLN A 243 6.24 16.77 -4.89
CA GLN A 243 7.38 17.36 -5.58
C GLN A 243 6.93 18.23 -6.78
N PHE A 244 6.05 17.69 -7.62
CA PHE A 244 5.58 18.41 -8.80
C PHE A 244 4.62 19.55 -8.44
N ALA A 245 3.82 19.44 -7.35
CA ALA A 245 3.04 20.56 -6.83
C ALA A 245 3.97 21.71 -6.40
N ARG A 246 5.07 21.39 -5.70
CA ARG A 246 6.07 22.40 -5.35
C ARG A 246 6.66 23.09 -6.57
N ALA A 247 6.94 22.35 -7.67
CA ALA A 247 7.45 22.95 -8.90
C ALA A 247 6.44 23.88 -9.60
N LEU A 248 5.16 23.78 -9.27
CA LEU A 248 4.14 24.72 -9.76
C LEU A 248 4.07 26.01 -8.93
N GLU A 249 4.49 25.99 -7.68
CA GLU A 249 4.30 27.07 -6.71
C GLU A 249 5.61 27.83 -6.41
N ASP A 250 6.76 27.18 -6.51
CA ASP A 250 8.08 27.66 -6.11
C ASP A 250 8.95 27.88 -7.36
N ALA A 251 9.15 29.15 -7.74
CA ALA A 251 9.94 29.52 -8.93
C ALA A 251 11.43 29.11 -8.85
N ASP A 252 11.93 28.87 -7.62
CA ASP A 252 13.32 28.42 -7.39
C ASP A 252 13.45 26.89 -7.41
N TYR A 253 12.34 26.17 -7.58
CA TYR A 253 12.32 24.70 -7.64
C TYR A 253 11.84 24.22 -9.01
N SER A 254 12.77 23.75 -9.82
CA SER A 254 12.48 23.40 -11.22
C SER A 254 11.79 22.03 -11.36
N VAL A 255 11.21 21.79 -12.55
CA VAL A 255 10.61 20.49 -12.90
C VAL A 255 11.67 19.38 -12.91
N GLU A 256 12.89 19.69 -13.36
CA GLU A 256 14.02 18.73 -13.36
C GLU A 256 14.36 18.31 -11.93
N GLN A 257 14.34 19.24 -10.98
CA GLN A 257 14.51 18.94 -9.56
C GLN A 257 13.36 18.10 -9.02
N ALA A 258 12.11 18.37 -9.44
CA ALA A 258 10.96 17.56 -9.07
C ALA A 258 11.09 16.13 -9.58
N ILE A 259 11.58 15.92 -10.80
CA ILE A 259 11.86 14.59 -11.37
C ILE A 259 12.94 13.87 -10.55
N GLU A 260 14.04 14.55 -10.23
CA GLU A 260 15.13 13.97 -9.45
C GLU A 260 14.67 13.57 -8.05
N ASP A 261 14.03 14.48 -7.32
CA ASP A 261 13.55 14.25 -5.95
C ASP A 261 12.47 13.16 -5.90
N THR A 262 11.57 13.13 -6.89
CA THR A 262 10.56 12.08 -7.03
C THR A 262 11.23 10.72 -7.29
N THR A 263 12.25 10.69 -8.13
CA THR A 263 13.03 9.47 -8.41
C THR A 263 13.71 8.95 -7.14
N ILE A 264 14.37 9.84 -6.38
CA ILE A 264 15.02 9.47 -5.11
C ILE A 264 13.98 8.94 -4.11
N ALA A 265 12.86 9.64 -3.92
CA ALA A 265 11.80 9.24 -3.01
C ALA A 265 11.18 7.88 -3.41
N THR A 266 10.99 7.65 -4.71
CA THR A 266 10.45 6.39 -5.25
C THR A 266 11.42 5.23 -5.05
N ARG A 267 12.74 5.43 -5.25
CA ARG A 267 13.76 4.40 -4.95
C ARG A 267 13.79 4.04 -3.47
N GLN A 268 13.68 5.04 -2.58
CA GLN A 268 13.60 4.81 -1.14
C GLN A 268 12.32 4.05 -0.76
N PHE A 269 11.21 4.38 -1.40
CA PHE A 269 9.92 3.70 -1.20
C PHE A 269 10.00 2.24 -1.66
N ALA A 270 10.51 1.97 -2.86
CA ALA A 270 10.72 0.62 -3.39
C ALA A 270 11.60 -0.23 -2.46
N ARG A 271 12.68 0.35 -1.91
CA ARG A 271 13.54 -0.33 -0.92
C ARG A 271 12.77 -0.70 0.36
N ARG A 272 11.93 0.22 0.88
CA ARG A 272 11.09 -0.06 2.07
C ARG A 272 10.09 -1.18 1.80
N GLN A 273 9.45 -1.18 0.62
CA GLN A 273 8.54 -2.24 0.19
C GLN A 273 9.24 -3.60 0.15
N LEU A 274 10.40 -3.66 -0.50
CA LEU A 274 11.19 -4.89 -0.61
C LEU A 274 11.60 -5.43 0.78
N THR A 275 12.08 -4.55 1.66
CA THR A 275 12.45 -4.92 3.04
C THR A 275 11.26 -5.50 3.80
N TRP A 276 10.07 -4.89 3.62
CA TRP A 276 8.84 -5.35 4.26
C TRP A 276 8.45 -6.76 3.81
N PHE A 277 8.38 -6.99 2.50
CA PHE A 277 7.95 -8.28 1.97
C PHE A 277 9.01 -9.39 2.14
N ARG A 278 10.30 -9.08 2.07
CA ARG A 278 11.38 -10.05 2.36
C ARG A 278 11.38 -10.55 3.81
N ALA A 279 10.81 -9.78 4.74
CA ALA A 279 10.64 -10.23 6.12
C ALA A 279 9.52 -11.26 6.29
N ASP A 280 8.68 -11.50 5.28
CA ASP A 280 7.62 -12.50 5.31
C ASP A 280 8.06 -13.77 4.57
N PRO A 281 8.28 -14.89 5.29
CA PRO A 281 8.75 -16.14 4.68
C PRO A 281 7.70 -16.85 3.81
N ARG A 282 6.44 -16.37 3.81
CA ARG A 282 5.35 -16.94 3.03
C ARG A 282 5.33 -16.43 1.58
N VAL A 283 6.20 -15.46 1.24
CA VAL A 283 6.27 -14.91 -0.12
C VAL A 283 7.13 -15.78 -1.00
N HIS A 284 6.55 -16.25 -2.09
CA HIS A 284 7.25 -16.95 -3.19
C HIS A 284 7.83 -15.90 -4.13
N TRP A 285 9.16 -15.78 -4.17
CA TRP A 285 9.83 -14.76 -4.96
C TRP A 285 10.12 -15.25 -6.38
N LEU A 286 9.74 -14.42 -7.37
CA LEU A 286 10.00 -14.63 -8.79
C LEU A 286 10.79 -13.46 -9.37
N ASP A 287 11.61 -13.74 -10.38
CA ASP A 287 12.28 -12.70 -11.16
C ASP A 287 11.25 -12.00 -12.05
N ALA A 288 11.09 -10.71 -11.85
CA ALA A 288 10.16 -9.89 -12.63
C ALA A 288 10.51 -9.81 -14.13
N LEU A 289 11.70 -10.22 -14.53
CA LEU A 289 12.18 -10.26 -15.93
C LEU A 289 12.15 -11.66 -16.54
N SER A 290 11.69 -12.68 -15.79
CA SER A 290 11.57 -14.03 -16.35
C SER A 290 10.64 -14.03 -17.55
N PRO A 291 11.06 -14.59 -18.69
CA PRO A 291 10.20 -14.75 -19.87
C PRO A 291 9.02 -15.68 -19.64
N THR A 292 9.09 -16.51 -18.59
CA THR A 292 8.07 -17.49 -18.17
C THR A 292 7.38 -17.10 -16.86
N LEU A 293 7.47 -15.80 -16.47
CA LEU A 293 6.98 -15.28 -15.17
C LEU A 293 5.53 -15.72 -14.86
N ALA A 294 4.62 -15.60 -15.83
CA ALA A 294 3.23 -15.96 -15.63
C ALA A 294 3.05 -17.49 -15.47
N ASP A 295 3.83 -18.29 -16.17
CA ASP A 295 3.79 -19.76 -16.05
C ASP A 295 4.34 -20.23 -14.71
N GLU A 296 5.43 -19.62 -14.25
CA GLU A 296 6.03 -19.87 -12.93
C GLU A 296 5.05 -19.50 -11.80
N ALA A 297 4.41 -18.35 -11.91
CA ALA A 297 3.41 -17.90 -10.94
C ALA A 297 2.19 -18.84 -10.92
N GLU A 298 1.69 -19.24 -12.08
CA GLU A 298 0.57 -20.17 -12.19
C GLU A 298 0.93 -21.55 -11.64
N ALA A 299 2.15 -22.04 -11.84
CA ALA A 299 2.63 -23.31 -11.28
C ALA A 299 2.58 -23.29 -9.74
N ILE A 300 3.08 -22.22 -9.09
CA ILE A 300 3.03 -22.04 -7.64
C ILE A 300 1.57 -22.08 -7.14
N ILE A 301 0.66 -21.38 -7.82
CA ILE A 301 -0.75 -21.35 -7.45
C ILE A 301 -1.36 -22.75 -7.52
N ARG A 302 -1.13 -23.47 -8.61
CA ARG A 302 -1.67 -24.83 -8.81
C ARG A 302 -1.09 -25.86 -7.83
N GLU A 303 0.18 -25.74 -7.45
CA GLU A 303 0.81 -26.59 -6.45
C GLU A 303 0.25 -26.36 -5.05
N SER A 304 -0.04 -25.12 -4.71
CA SER A 304 -0.58 -24.72 -3.41
C SER A 304 -2.08 -25.05 -3.25
N THR A 305 -2.79 -25.38 -4.34
CA THR A 305 -4.22 -25.71 -4.35
C THR A 305 -4.50 -27.21 -4.48
N ARG A 306 -3.48 -28.06 -4.47
CA ARG A 306 -3.57 -29.53 -4.43
C ARG A 306 -3.53 -30.05 -3.01
#